data_9f841a1c07cfbcf7bb7935005582040b
#
_entry.id   9f841a1c07cfbcf7bb7935005582040b
#
_cell.length_a   1.000
_cell.length_b   1.000
_cell.length_c   1.000
_cell.angle_alpha   90.00
_cell.angle_beta   90.00
_cell.angle_gamma   90.00
#
_symmetry.space_group_name_H-M   'P 1'
#
loop_
_entity.id
_entity.type
_entity.pdbx_description
1 polymer ?
#
loop_
_entity_poly.entity_id
_entity_poly.type
_entity_poly.pdbx_seq_one_letter_code
_entity_poly.pdbx_strand_id
1 'polypeptide(L)'
;MTITYLKKSPKTSSTDDNKTAGIVQDLLKDIESTKEQGCIDLTKKFDKYDGEIIVSKERIEKIKKTLDQKTKDDIQFSFDRVRKFAEAQLKNYGQDFEVELSDGLYAGQKLVPVNTAGCYIPGGRYAHIASAVMSVTTAKVAGVKNIIACTPPKEGFGAHPTIVYTADLCGADVILNLGGVPAIAAMTNGLFKNPPADIIVGPGNQFVAEAKRILYGKVGIDLFAGPTEIGIIADAKADPEIVAVDLVGQAEHGYNSPCWLYTTSK
;
A
#
# COMPACT_ATOMS: atom_id res chain seq x y z
N MET A 1 -24.28 21.44 -27.47
CA MET A 1 -24.05 22.01 -26.10
C MET A 1 -22.60 22.51 -26.06
N THR A 2 -22.43 23.75 -25.62
CA THR A 2 -21.06 24.32 -25.48
C THR A 2 -20.54 24.06 -24.07
N ILE A 3 -19.37 23.46 -23.96
CA ILE A 3 -18.69 23.23 -22.66
C ILE A 3 -18.11 24.57 -22.20
N THR A 4 -18.45 25.00 -21.01
CA THR A 4 -17.88 26.20 -20.37
C THR A 4 -16.95 25.76 -19.24
N TYR A 5 -15.70 26.19 -19.29
CA TYR A 5 -14.74 25.92 -18.21
C TYR A 5 -14.88 26.98 -17.12
N LEU A 6 -15.39 26.60 -15.94
CA LEU A 6 -15.47 27.47 -14.78
C LEU A 6 -14.09 27.65 -14.11
N LYS A 7 -13.28 26.60 -14.09
CA LYS A 7 -11.91 26.60 -13.61
C LYS A 7 -11.08 25.62 -14.46
N LYS A 8 -9.88 26.00 -14.80
CA LYS A 8 -8.91 25.10 -15.44
C LYS A 8 -7.75 24.88 -14.50
N SER A 9 -7.41 23.61 -14.26
CA SER A 9 -6.17 23.26 -13.61
C SER A 9 -4.99 23.53 -14.54
N PRO A 10 -3.85 24.04 -14.05
CA PRO A 10 -2.62 23.99 -14.82
C PRO A 10 -2.34 22.52 -15.15
N LYS A 11 -1.92 22.22 -16.38
CA LYS A 11 -1.47 20.87 -16.72
C LYS A 11 -0.35 20.49 -15.76
N THR A 12 -0.59 19.44 -14.96
CA THR A 12 0.51 18.76 -14.28
C THR A 12 1.40 18.15 -15.36
N SER A 13 2.71 18.35 -15.25
CA SER A 13 3.66 17.69 -16.13
C SER A 13 3.40 16.20 -16.13
N SER A 14 3.25 15.60 -17.32
CA SER A 14 3.31 14.14 -17.44
C SER A 14 4.58 13.67 -16.75
N THR A 15 4.46 12.70 -15.87
CA THR A 15 5.60 12.00 -15.27
C THR A 15 6.47 11.51 -16.43
N ASP A 16 7.75 11.86 -16.42
CA ASP A 16 8.70 11.31 -17.40
C ASP A 16 8.97 9.85 -16.97
N ASP A 17 8.14 8.95 -17.47
CA ASP A 17 8.15 7.52 -17.10
C ASP A 17 9.50 6.87 -17.44
N ASN A 18 10.16 7.30 -18.52
CA ASN A 18 11.47 6.75 -18.91
C ASN A 18 12.57 7.16 -17.91
N LYS A 19 12.55 8.39 -17.43
CA LYS A 19 13.50 8.87 -16.43
C LYS A 19 13.28 8.17 -15.08
N THR A 20 12.03 8.01 -14.69
CA THR A 20 11.67 7.28 -13.46
C THR A 20 12.12 5.83 -13.53
N ALA A 21 11.89 5.16 -14.65
CA ALA A 21 12.31 3.78 -14.88
C ALA A 21 13.83 3.59 -14.75
N GLY A 22 14.61 4.48 -15.36
CA GLY A 22 16.08 4.45 -15.26
C GLY A 22 16.57 4.59 -13.82
N ILE A 23 16.05 5.58 -13.08
CA ILE A 23 16.41 5.80 -11.69
C ILE A 23 16.07 4.56 -10.83
N VAL A 24 14.88 4.01 -10.98
CA VAL A 24 14.44 2.84 -10.19
C VAL A 24 15.28 1.61 -10.52
N GLN A 25 15.61 1.40 -11.79
CA GLN A 25 16.44 0.28 -12.21
C GLN A 25 17.84 0.35 -11.61
N ASP A 26 18.44 1.53 -11.57
CA ASP A 26 19.77 1.73 -10.96
C ASP A 26 19.75 1.50 -9.46
N LEU A 27 18.70 2.00 -8.76
CA LEU A 27 18.51 1.75 -7.33
C LEU A 27 18.31 0.27 -7.02
N LEU A 28 17.54 -0.46 -7.83
CA LEU A 28 17.32 -1.90 -7.66
C LEU A 28 18.61 -2.70 -7.85
N LYS A 29 19.44 -2.35 -8.85
CA LYS A 29 20.75 -2.97 -9.10
C LYS A 29 21.71 -2.71 -7.94
N ASP A 30 21.74 -1.48 -7.42
CA ASP A 30 22.56 -1.12 -6.26
C ASP A 30 22.16 -1.96 -5.04
N ILE A 31 20.88 -2.04 -4.71
CA ILE A 31 20.39 -2.88 -3.60
C ILE A 31 20.67 -4.36 -3.85
N GLU A 32 20.59 -4.84 -5.08
CA GLU A 32 20.89 -6.24 -5.38
C GLU A 32 22.33 -6.62 -5.03
N SER A 33 23.27 -5.70 -5.22
CA SER A 33 24.70 -5.89 -4.88
C SER A 33 25.01 -5.64 -3.40
N THR A 34 24.41 -4.60 -2.80
CA THR A 34 24.71 -4.12 -1.44
C THR A 34 23.78 -4.67 -0.37
N LYS A 35 22.67 -5.29 -0.76
CA LYS A 35 21.67 -5.93 0.12
C LYS A 35 21.11 -4.95 1.17
N GLU A 36 21.13 -5.36 2.44
CA GLU A 36 20.59 -4.58 3.57
C GLU A 36 21.28 -3.22 3.71
N GLN A 37 22.61 -3.17 3.48
CA GLN A 37 23.36 -1.92 3.59
C GLN A 37 22.89 -0.88 2.57
N GLY A 38 22.62 -1.27 1.33
CA GLY A 38 22.08 -0.37 0.33
C GLY A 38 20.69 0.18 0.70
N CYS A 39 19.82 -0.65 1.29
CA CYS A 39 18.54 -0.17 1.81
C CYS A 39 18.72 0.85 2.93
N ILE A 40 19.66 0.62 3.86
CA ILE A 40 19.97 1.53 4.97
C ILE A 40 20.50 2.87 4.44
N ASP A 41 21.47 2.82 3.53
CA ASP A 41 22.09 4.02 2.95
C ASP A 41 21.11 4.88 2.18
N LEU A 42 20.21 4.24 1.41
CA LEU A 42 19.16 4.94 0.68
C LEU A 42 18.09 5.52 1.62
N THR A 43 17.74 4.81 2.69
CA THR A 43 16.81 5.32 3.71
C THR A 43 17.42 6.54 4.43
N LYS A 44 18.71 6.48 4.77
CA LYS A 44 19.42 7.63 5.32
C LYS A 44 19.47 8.81 4.35
N LYS A 45 19.67 8.54 3.06
CA LYS A 45 19.75 9.57 2.03
C LYS A 45 18.41 10.24 1.74
N PHE A 46 17.33 9.47 1.60
CA PHE A 46 16.03 9.97 1.14
C PHE A 46 15.08 10.33 2.27
N ASP A 47 15.04 9.52 3.34
CA ASP A 47 14.14 9.71 4.47
C ASP A 47 14.84 10.39 5.67
N LYS A 48 16.17 10.62 5.57
CA LYS A 48 17.02 11.18 6.64
C LYS A 48 16.88 10.41 7.95
N TYR A 49 16.76 9.10 7.83
CA TYR A 49 16.58 8.21 8.96
C TYR A 49 17.77 7.24 9.07
N ASP A 50 18.41 7.21 10.24
CA ASP A 50 19.57 6.38 10.56
C ASP A 50 19.33 5.44 11.76
N GLY A 51 18.04 5.30 12.15
CA GLY A 51 17.65 4.40 13.23
C GLY A 51 17.47 2.94 12.77
N GLU A 52 16.94 2.14 13.68
CA GLU A 52 16.68 0.72 13.42
C GLU A 52 15.65 0.51 12.31
N ILE A 53 15.97 -0.36 11.35
CA ILE A 53 15.07 -0.68 10.24
C ILE A 53 13.90 -1.54 10.72
N ILE A 54 14.14 -2.53 11.58
CA ILE A 54 13.07 -3.36 12.15
C ILE A 54 12.46 -2.61 13.32
N VAL A 55 11.16 -2.42 13.32
CA VAL A 55 10.44 -1.84 14.47
C VAL A 55 10.43 -2.85 15.60
N SER A 56 11.08 -2.53 16.72
CA SER A 56 11.20 -3.45 17.85
C SER A 56 9.86 -3.66 18.57
N LYS A 57 9.72 -4.83 19.21
CA LYS A 57 8.52 -5.15 20.02
C LYS A 57 8.32 -4.15 21.15
N GLU A 58 9.41 -3.69 21.77
CA GLU A 58 9.38 -2.68 22.83
C GLU A 58 8.78 -1.37 22.33
N ARG A 59 9.13 -0.97 21.11
CA ARG A 59 8.57 0.22 20.48
C ARG A 59 7.09 0.05 20.18
N ILE A 60 6.66 -1.11 19.66
CA ILE A 60 5.24 -1.40 19.41
C ILE A 60 4.46 -1.32 20.73
N GLU A 61 4.93 -1.94 21.79
CA GLU A 61 4.27 -1.90 23.10
C GLU A 61 4.23 -0.49 23.71
N LYS A 62 5.27 0.31 23.52
CA LYS A 62 5.26 1.73 23.90
C LYS A 62 4.18 2.50 23.14
N ILE A 63 4.08 2.30 21.83
CA ILE A 63 3.06 2.96 20.99
C ILE A 63 1.65 2.54 21.46
N LYS A 64 1.41 1.25 21.71
CA LYS A 64 0.13 0.76 22.23
C LYS A 64 -0.30 1.47 23.52
N LYS A 65 0.65 1.79 24.38
CA LYS A 65 0.38 2.50 25.64
C LYS A 65 0.16 3.99 25.49
N THR A 66 0.82 4.62 24.53
CA THR A 66 0.83 6.10 24.39
C THR A 66 -0.17 6.64 23.37
N LEU A 67 -0.67 5.79 22.47
CA LEU A 67 -1.68 6.22 21.51
C LEU A 67 -3.02 6.46 22.22
N ASP A 68 -3.69 7.58 21.86
CA ASP A 68 -4.96 7.94 22.46
C ASP A 68 -6.08 6.96 22.13
N GLN A 69 -7.06 6.87 23.02
CA GLN A 69 -8.13 5.87 22.92
C GLN A 69 -9.03 6.11 21.71
N LYS A 70 -9.33 7.37 21.39
CA LYS A 70 -10.17 7.72 20.24
C LYS A 70 -9.54 7.22 18.93
N THR A 71 -8.25 7.45 18.73
CA THR A 71 -7.52 6.94 17.56
C THR A 71 -7.56 5.42 17.49
N LYS A 72 -7.40 4.72 18.61
CA LYS A 72 -7.51 3.25 18.65
C LYS A 72 -8.90 2.77 18.26
N ASP A 73 -9.93 3.42 18.77
CA ASP A 73 -11.33 3.06 18.50
C ASP A 73 -11.66 3.27 17.01
N ASP A 74 -11.20 4.37 16.42
CA ASP A 74 -11.37 4.67 15.00
C ASP A 74 -10.65 3.63 14.10
N ILE A 75 -9.45 3.21 14.49
CA ILE A 75 -8.70 2.15 13.80
C ILE A 75 -9.41 0.80 13.94
N GLN A 76 -9.85 0.45 15.15
CA GLN A 76 -10.59 -0.79 15.40
C GLN A 76 -11.87 -0.86 14.58
N PHE A 77 -12.60 0.26 14.53
CA PHE A 77 -13.81 0.37 13.71
C PHE A 77 -13.55 0.07 12.23
N SER A 78 -12.45 0.58 11.67
CA SER A 78 -12.05 0.33 10.29
C SER A 78 -11.62 -1.13 10.08
N PHE A 79 -10.81 -1.64 10.99
CA PHE A 79 -10.31 -3.03 10.98
C PHE A 79 -11.46 -4.04 10.97
N ASP A 80 -12.45 -3.88 11.86
CA ASP A 80 -13.57 -4.82 11.97
C ASP A 80 -14.38 -4.91 10.67
N ARG A 81 -14.55 -3.78 9.97
CA ARG A 81 -15.29 -3.73 8.70
C ARG A 81 -14.53 -4.38 7.57
N VAL A 82 -13.25 -4.04 7.42
CA VAL A 82 -12.41 -4.62 6.38
C VAL A 82 -12.26 -6.13 6.61
N ARG A 83 -12.02 -6.55 7.84
CA ARG A 83 -11.92 -7.97 8.19
C ARG A 83 -13.21 -8.72 7.87
N LYS A 84 -14.35 -8.22 8.31
CA LYS A 84 -15.65 -8.84 8.04
C LYS A 84 -15.93 -8.97 6.53
N PHE A 85 -15.56 -7.96 5.77
CA PHE A 85 -15.73 -7.99 4.32
C PHE A 85 -14.77 -8.99 3.66
N ALA A 86 -13.49 -9.00 4.05
CA ALA A 86 -12.50 -9.94 3.55
C ALA A 86 -12.88 -11.41 3.85
N GLU A 87 -13.37 -11.69 5.07
CA GLU A 87 -13.88 -13.01 5.45
C GLU A 87 -15.08 -13.44 4.58
N ALA A 88 -15.99 -12.50 4.29
CA ALA A 88 -17.11 -12.74 3.37
C ALA A 88 -16.64 -12.99 1.94
N GLN A 89 -15.66 -12.25 1.44
CA GLN A 89 -15.05 -12.47 0.13
C GLN A 89 -14.41 -13.86 0.06
N LEU A 90 -13.59 -14.23 1.03
CA LEU A 90 -12.93 -15.55 1.06
C LEU A 90 -13.95 -16.68 1.04
N LYS A 91 -15.04 -16.55 1.80
CA LYS A 91 -16.12 -17.54 1.81
C LYS A 91 -16.81 -17.71 0.45
N ASN A 92 -16.85 -16.64 -0.35
CA ASN A 92 -17.52 -16.63 -1.66
C ASN A 92 -16.57 -16.83 -2.86
N TYR A 93 -15.26 -16.87 -2.62
CA TYR A 93 -14.27 -17.04 -3.71
C TYR A 93 -14.25 -18.44 -4.31
N GLY A 94 -15.06 -19.32 -3.81
CA GLY A 94 -15.15 -20.72 -4.19
C GLY A 94 -14.51 -21.61 -3.12
N GLN A 95 -14.96 -22.85 -3.11
CA GLN A 95 -14.39 -23.89 -2.26
C GLN A 95 -13.51 -24.79 -3.10
N ASP A 96 -12.62 -25.50 -2.45
CA ASP A 96 -11.93 -26.62 -3.09
C ASP A 96 -12.99 -27.59 -3.63
N PHE A 97 -12.83 -28.02 -4.86
CA PHE A 97 -13.71 -29.03 -5.46
C PHE A 97 -12.93 -30.00 -6.32
N GLU A 98 -13.46 -31.19 -6.45
CA GLU A 98 -12.98 -32.22 -7.34
C GLU A 98 -14.17 -32.84 -8.05
N VAL A 99 -14.05 -33.12 -9.33
CA VAL A 99 -15.08 -33.75 -10.17
C VAL A 99 -14.47 -34.85 -11.01
N GLU A 100 -15.12 -35.98 -11.06
CA GLU A 100 -14.77 -37.06 -11.97
C GLU A 100 -15.24 -36.73 -13.39
N LEU A 101 -14.30 -36.66 -14.33
CA LEU A 101 -14.56 -36.35 -15.75
C LEU A 101 -14.84 -37.58 -16.55
N SER A 102 -14.21 -38.71 -16.21
CA SER A 102 -14.43 -40.03 -16.73
C SER A 102 -13.89 -41.04 -15.72
N ASP A 103 -14.17 -42.32 -15.89
CA ASP A 103 -13.77 -43.40 -14.98
C ASP A 103 -12.27 -43.31 -14.62
N GLY A 104 -12.00 -43.01 -13.33
CA GLY A 104 -10.65 -42.82 -12.77
C GLY A 104 -9.94 -41.53 -13.14
N LEU A 105 -10.58 -40.58 -13.85
CA LEU A 105 -10.00 -39.29 -14.21
C LEU A 105 -10.69 -38.16 -13.42
N TYR A 106 -9.94 -37.53 -12.51
CA TYR A 106 -10.42 -36.44 -11.66
C TYR A 106 -9.75 -35.11 -12.01
N ALA A 107 -10.51 -34.03 -11.98
CA ALA A 107 -10.01 -32.67 -12.06
C ALA A 107 -10.63 -31.83 -10.95
N GLY A 108 -9.86 -30.88 -10.42
CA GLY A 108 -10.30 -30.06 -9.31
C GLY A 108 -9.59 -28.73 -9.21
N GLN A 109 -10.03 -27.93 -8.23
CA GLN A 109 -9.43 -26.65 -7.88
C GLN A 109 -9.17 -26.63 -6.39
N LYS A 110 -8.02 -26.09 -6.01
CA LYS A 110 -7.63 -25.87 -4.62
C LYS A 110 -7.17 -24.45 -4.43
N LEU A 111 -7.66 -23.79 -3.37
CA LEU A 111 -7.18 -22.46 -2.96
C LEU A 111 -5.95 -22.65 -2.05
N VAL A 112 -4.83 -22.13 -2.49
CA VAL A 112 -3.58 -22.18 -1.72
C VAL A 112 -3.11 -20.77 -1.42
N PRO A 113 -3.04 -20.34 -0.14
CA PRO A 113 -2.50 -19.04 0.20
C PRO A 113 -1.02 -18.96 -0.15
N VAL A 114 -0.54 -17.78 -0.54
CA VAL A 114 0.89 -17.51 -0.65
C VAL A 114 1.55 -17.59 0.74
N ASN A 115 2.86 -17.86 0.77
CA ASN A 115 3.55 -17.99 2.07
C ASN A 115 3.88 -16.64 2.68
N THR A 116 4.26 -15.66 1.87
CA THR A 116 4.74 -14.34 2.34
C THR A 116 4.11 -13.22 1.53
N ALA A 117 3.50 -12.27 2.20
CA ALA A 117 3.01 -11.03 1.61
C ALA A 117 3.81 -9.83 2.11
N GLY A 118 4.26 -8.99 1.18
CA GLY A 118 4.83 -7.68 1.45
C GLY A 118 3.76 -6.59 1.33
N CYS A 119 3.46 -5.90 2.42
CA CYS A 119 2.47 -4.83 2.48
C CYS A 119 3.19 -3.47 2.51
N TYR A 120 3.14 -2.73 1.40
CA TYR A 120 3.66 -1.36 1.37
C TYR A 120 2.60 -0.38 1.85
N ILE A 121 2.93 0.39 2.88
CA ILE A 121 2.03 1.36 3.51
C ILE A 121 2.62 2.76 3.32
N PRO A 122 2.01 3.64 2.51
CA PRO A 122 2.47 5.00 2.36
C PRO A 122 2.43 5.75 3.71
N GLY A 123 3.43 6.60 3.97
CA GLY A 123 3.54 7.29 5.25
C GLY A 123 4.24 8.65 5.19
N GLY A 124 4.50 9.17 3.99
CA GLY A 124 5.31 10.39 3.81
C GLY A 124 4.63 11.64 4.38
N ARG A 125 3.59 12.15 3.72
CA ARG A 125 2.88 13.37 4.15
C ARG A 125 1.86 13.09 5.25
N TYR A 126 1.10 12.00 5.11
CA TYR A 126 0.04 11.58 6.02
C TYR A 126 0.25 10.14 6.44
N ALA A 127 -0.32 9.77 7.58
CA ALA A 127 -0.35 8.39 8.04
C ALA A 127 -1.50 7.65 7.31
N HIS A 128 -1.17 6.84 6.33
CA HIS A 128 -2.16 6.08 5.54
C HIS A 128 -2.64 4.84 6.31
N ILE A 129 -3.40 5.05 7.38
CA ILE A 129 -3.94 3.98 8.24
C ILE A 129 -4.80 3.00 7.42
N ALA A 130 -5.64 3.52 6.51
CA ALA A 130 -6.50 2.70 5.67
C ALA A 130 -5.69 1.70 4.82
N SER A 131 -4.53 2.10 4.28
CA SER A 131 -3.67 1.19 3.51
C SER A 131 -3.11 0.07 4.37
N ALA A 132 -2.77 0.34 5.63
CA ALA A 132 -2.35 -0.68 6.59
C ALA A 132 -3.47 -1.67 6.87
N VAL A 133 -4.66 -1.15 7.20
CA VAL A 133 -5.85 -2.00 7.46
C VAL A 133 -6.17 -2.87 6.24
N MET A 134 -6.23 -2.28 5.05
CA MET A 134 -6.67 -3.00 3.85
C MET A 134 -5.66 -4.05 3.39
N SER A 135 -4.36 -3.76 3.43
CA SER A 135 -3.35 -4.70 2.93
C SER A 135 -3.05 -5.82 3.93
N VAL A 136 -2.80 -5.48 5.20
CA VAL A 136 -2.39 -6.45 6.22
C VAL A 136 -3.55 -7.35 6.62
N THR A 137 -4.76 -6.78 6.83
CA THR A 137 -5.94 -7.58 7.23
C THR A 137 -6.35 -8.57 6.15
N THR A 138 -6.36 -8.17 4.89
CA THR A 138 -6.73 -9.07 3.78
C THR A 138 -5.71 -10.18 3.60
N ALA A 139 -4.41 -9.90 3.73
CA ALA A 139 -3.36 -10.92 3.74
C ALA A 139 -3.57 -11.92 4.89
N LYS A 140 -3.89 -11.43 6.10
CA LYS A 140 -4.15 -12.28 7.27
C LYS A 140 -5.37 -13.18 7.09
N VAL A 141 -6.46 -12.63 6.59
CA VAL A 141 -7.71 -13.37 6.30
C VAL A 141 -7.48 -14.41 5.20
N ALA A 142 -6.66 -14.10 4.20
CA ALA A 142 -6.28 -15.03 3.14
C ALA A 142 -5.41 -16.22 3.63
N GLY A 143 -4.98 -16.22 4.88
CA GLY A 143 -4.18 -17.31 5.47
C GLY A 143 -2.68 -17.22 5.18
N VAL A 144 -2.18 -16.03 4.79
CA VAL A 144 -0.75 -15.79 4.58
C VAL A 144 -0.01 -15.97 5.91
N LYS A 145 1.11 -16.71 5.87
CA LYS A 145 1.87 -17.07 7.08
C LYS A 145 2.81 -15.97 7.54
N ASN A 146 3.45 -15.27 6.59
CA ASN A 146 4.42 -14.21 6.88
C ASN A 146 3.94 -12.91 6.24
N ILE A 147 3.66 -11.90 7.05
CA ILE A 147 3.19 -10.60 6.58
C ILE A 147 4.20 -9.53 6.99
N ILE A 148 4.86 -8.94 5.99
CA ILE A 148 5.89 -7.92 6.17
C ILE A 148 5.25 -6.57 5.82
N ALA A 149 5.16 -5.65 6.77
CA ALA A 149 4.69 -4.29 6.54
C ALA A 149 5.89 -3.34 6.39
N CYS A 150 5.95 -2.57 5.31
CA CYS A 150 6.95 -1.52 5.10
C CYS A 150 6.30 -0.16 5.03
N THR A 151 6.86 0.82 5.73
CA THR A 151 6.39 2.22 5.67
C THR A 151 7.56 3.18 5.79
N PRO A 152 7.54 4.32 5.05
CA PRO A 152 8.61 5.32 5.14
C PRO A 152 8.77 5.83 6.57
N PRO A 153 10.00 5.86 7.10
CA PRO A 153 10.28 6.52 8.38
C PRO A 153 10.26 8.03 8.22
N LYS A 154 10.16 8.74 9.34
CA LYS A 154 10.41 10.17 9.45
C LYS A 154 11.70 10.42 10.20
N GLU A 155 12.40 11.49 9.84
CA GLU A 155 13.66 11.93 10.47
C GLU A 155 13.57 11.88 12.00
N GLY A 156 14.54 11.21 12.64
CA GLY A 156 14.65 11.11 14.09
C GLY A 156 13.52 10.34 14.80
N PHE A 157 12.53 9.83 14.05
CA PHE A 157 11.30 9.29 14.63
C PHE A 157 10.96 7.87 14.18
N GLY A 158 11.32 7.48 12.94
CA GLY A 158 10.93 6.23 12.32
C GLY A 158 9.48 6.21 11.83
N ALA A 159 8.89 5.04 11.68
CA ALA A 159 7.52 4.87 11.21
C ALA A 159 6.49 5.58 12.11
N HIS A 160 5.43 6.12 11.50
CA HIS A 160 4.38 6.83 12.22
C HIS A 160 3.68 5.90 13.23
N PRO A 161 3.48 6.33 14.50
CA PRO A 161 2.93 5.47 15.55
C PRO A 161 1.58 4.82 15.19
N THR A 162 0.69 5.57 14.57
CA THR A 162 -0.62 5.05 14.16
C THR A 162 -0.50 3.96 13.10
N ILE A 163 0.46 4.06 12.16
CA ILE A 163 0.71 3.02 11.15
C ILE A 163 1.28 1.77 11.82
N VAL A 164 2.25 1.94 12.73
CA VAL A 164 2.84 0.82 13.49
C VAL A 164 1.78 0.09 14.30
N TYR A 165 0.96 0.85 15.05
CA TYR A 165 -0.15 0.29 15.81
C TYR A 165 -1.13 -0.48 14.91
N THR A 166 -1.51 0.12 13.79
CA THR A 166 -2.47 -0.48 12.87
C THR A 166 -1.93 -1.75 12.21
N ALA A 167 -0.68 -1.73 11.75
CA ALA A 167 -0.06 -2.90 11.13
C ALA A 167 0.05 -4.06 12.12
N ASP A 168 0.42 -3.79 13.38
CA ASP A 168 0.48 -4.81 14.44
C ASP A 168 -0.93 -5.33 14.78
N LEU A 169 -1.93 -4.46 14.96
CA LEU A 169 -3.33 -4.84 15.21
C LEU A 169 -3.88 -5.75 14.10
N CYS A 170 -3.57 -5.42 12.84
CA CYS A 170 -4.02 -6.18 11.67
C CYS A 170 -3.29 -7.52 11.50
N GLY A 171 -2.19 -7.74 12.21
CA GLY A 171 -1.45 -9.01 12.26
C GLY A 171 -0.22 -9.06 11.36
N ALA A 172 0.48 -7.94 11.14
CA ALA A 172 1.81 -7.95 10.54
C ALA A 172 2.81 -8.64 11.47
N ASP A 173 3.62 -9.56 10.93
CA ASP A 173 4.62 -10.29 11.69
C ASP A 173 5.90 -9.46 11.89
N VAL A 174 6.21 -8.61 10.90
CA VAL A 174 7.35 -7.69 10.93
C VAL A 174 6.96 -6.34 10.35
N ILE A 175 7.42 -5.27 10.98
CA ILE A 175 7.25 -3.90 10.49
C ILE A 175 8.63 -3.30 10.23
N LEU A 176 8.85 -2.78 9.01
CA LEU A 176 10.12 -2.20 8.60
C LEU A 176 9.99 -0.69 8.37
N ASN A 177 10.93 0.06 8.91
CA ASN A 177 11.16 1.48 8.68
C ASN A 177 11.83 1.69 7.30
N LEU A 178 11.13 1.33 6.23
CA LEU A 178 11.61 1.45 4.85
C LEU A 178 10.54 2.07 3.96
N GLY A 179 10.94 3.04 3.15
CA GLY A 179 10.11 3.68 2.15
C GLY A 179 10.57 3.42 0.71
N GLY A 180 9.75 3.77 -0.26
CA GLY A 180 10.13 3.81 -1.66
C GLY A 180 10.66 2.49 -2.25
N VAL A 181 11.63 2.62 -3.15
CA VAL A 181 12.29 1.48 -3.82
C VAL A 181 12.97 0.53 -2.82
N PRO A 182 13.68 1.01 -1.77
CA PRO A 182 14.28 0.15 -0.75
C PRO A 182 13.29 -0.81 -0.08
N ALA A 183 12.07 -0.36 0.21
CA ALA A 183 11.03 -1.20 0.80
C ALA A 183 10.62 -2.35 -0.14
N ILE A 184 10.36 -2.02 -1.42
CA ILE A 184 9.97 -3.01 -2.43
C ILE A 184 11.09 -4.03 -2.65
N ALA A 185 12.32 -3.55 -2.79
CA ALA A 185 13.49 -4.42 -2.96
C ALA A 185 13.75 -5.32 -1.74
N ALA A 186 13.61 -4.78 -0.52
CA ALA A 186 13.80 -5.54 0.71
C ALA A 186 12.79 -6.68 0.84
N MET A 187 11.51 -6.41 0.58
CA MET A 187 10.47 -7.44 0.60
C MET A 187 10.68 -8.49 -0.49
N THR A 188 11.00 -8.08 -1.72
CA THR A 188 11.24 -9.00 -2.85
C THR A 188 12.44 -9.92 -2.61
N ASN A 189 13.51 -9.41 -2.00
CA ASN A 189 14.76 -10.14 -1.84
C ASN A 189 14.90 -10.83 -0.46
N GLY A 190 13.91 -10.72 0.41
CA GLY A 190 13.94 -11.34 1.73
C GLY A 190 15.03 -10.77 2.63
N LEU A 191 15.18 -9.44 2.67
CA LEU A 191 16.17 -8.77 3.50
C LEU A 191 15.65 -8.56 4.93
N PHE A 192 16.58 -8.21 5.85
CA PHE A 192 16.28 -7.98 7.27
C PHE A 192 15.68 -9.21 7.97
N LYS A 193 16.25 -10.39 7.65
CA LYS A 193 15.85 -11.69 8.21
C LYS A 193 14.41 -12.11 7.91
N ASN A 194 13.81 -11.54 6.87
CA ASN A 194 12.49 -11.94 6.40
C ASN A 194 12.61 -12.93 5.24
N PRO A 195 11.64 -13.82 5.05
CA PRO A 195 11.54 -14.57 3.79
C PRO A 195 11.21 -13.62 2.62
N PRO A 196 11.63 -13.94 1.40
CA PRO A 196 11.23 -13.18 0.22
C PRO A 196 9.71 -13.24 0.06
N ALA A 197 9.11 -12.11 -0.32
CA ALA A 197 7.68 -12.02 -0.56
C ALA A 197 7.29 -12.75 -1.86
N ASP A 198 6.19 -13.49 -1.82
CA ASP A 198 5.55 -14.08 -2.99
C ASP A 198 4.71 -13.03 -3.73
N ILE A 199 4.13 -12.08 -3.00
CA ILE A 199 3.34 -10.96 -3.53
C ILE A 199 3.62 -9.67 -2.75
N ILE A 200 3.66 -8.54 -3.47
CA ILE A 200 3.74 -7.20 -2.88
C ILE A 200 2.45 -6.45 -3.19
N VAL A 201 1.81 -5.94 -2.15
CA VAL A 201 0.55 -5.20 -2.22
C VAL A 201 0.70 -3.81 -1.60
N GLY A 202 -0.16 -2.91 -1.98
CA GLY A 202 -0.23 -1.55 -1.45
C GLY A 202 0.10 -0.47 -2.47
N PRO A 203 -0.55 0.71 -2.33
CA PRO A 203 -0.33 1.86 -3.20
C PRO A 203 0.97 2.58 -2.84
N GLY A 204 1.50 3.35 -3.76
CA GLY A 204 2.70 4.14 -3.53
C GLY A 204 2.88 5.23 -4.57
N ASN A 205 3.96 6.01 -4.43
CA ASN A 205 4.33 7.00 -5.43
C ASN A 205 4.85 6.34 -6.72
N GLN A 206 5.13 7.14 -7.72
CA GLN A 206 5.64 6.67 -9.03
C GLN A 206 6.86 5.75 -8.95
N PHE A 207 7.77 5.96 -7.98
CA PHE A 207 8.95 5.11 -7.80
C PHE A 207 8.60 3.74 -7.22
N VAL A 208 7.62 3.69 -6.31
CA VAL A 208 7.08 2.44 -5.76
C VAL A 208 6.34 1.65 -6.85
N ALA A 209 5.48 2.32 -7.61
CA ALA A 209 4.76 1.71 -8.72
C ALA A 209 5.72 1.14 -9.77
N GLU A 210 6.77 1.90 -10.12
CA GLU A 210 7.77 1.48 -11.08
C GLU A 210 8.64 0.33 -10.56
N ALA A 211 9.01 0.34 -9.27
CA ALA A 211 9.73 -0.78 -8.66
C ALA A 211 8.90 -2.07 -8.70
N LYS A 212 7.60 -1.99 -8.41
CA LYS A 212 6.67 -3.12 -8.55
C LYS A 212 6.60 -3.60 -10.00
N ARG A 213 6.52 -2.67 -10.97
CA ARG A 213 6.48 -3.00 -12.40
C ARG A 213 7.74 -3.74 -12.86
N ILE A 214 8.92 -3.27 -12.46
CA ILE A 214 10.19 -3.90 -12.87
C ILE A 214 10.35 -5.28 -12.23
N LEU A 215 9.90 -5.46 -11.01
CA LEU A 215 10.05 -6.71 -10.26
C LEU A 215 8.89 -7.70 -10.50
N TYR A 216 7.85 -7.30 -11.23
CA TYR A 216 6.78 -8.21 -11.62
C TYR A 216 7.33 -9.39 -12.43
N GLY A 217 6.90 -10.59 -12.06
CA GLY A 217 7.44 -11.83 -12.59
C GLY A 217 8.47 -12.49 -11.67
N LYS A 218 9.32 -11.71 -10.97
CA LYS A 218 10.13 -12.19 -9.86
C LYS A 218 9.31 -12.28 -8.57
N VAL A 219 8.38 -11.36 -8.39
CA VAL A 219 7.40 -11.32 -7.29
C VAL A 219 6.02 -10.97 -7.87
N GLY A 220 4.94 -11.51 -7.29
CA GLY A 220 3.58 -11.09 -7.63
C GLY A 220 3.32 -9.66 -7.15
N ILE A 221 2.40 -8.97 -7.81
CA ILE A 221 1.94 -7.65 -7.36
C ILE A 221 0.40 -7.59 -7.42
N ASP A 222 -0.18 -6.65 -6.67
CA ASP A 222 -1.62 -6.37 -6.73
C ASP A 222 -2.02 -5.73 -8.08
N LEU A 223 -1.52 -4.53 -8.35
CA LEU A 223 -1.73 -3.82 -9.60
C LEU A 223 -0.68 -2.72 -9.80
N PHE A 224 -0.57 -2.24 -11.05
CA PHE A 224 0.23 -1.06 -11.37
C PHE A 224 -0.57 0.19 -11.08
N ALA A 225 -0.62 0.60 -9.80
CA ALA A 225 -1.31 1.81 -9.39
C ALA A 225 -0.36 3.00 -9.43
N GLY A 226 -0.55 3.85 -10.43
CA GLY A 226 0.02 5.20 -10.47
C GLY A 226 -0.90 6.22 -9.75
N PRO A 227 -0.66 7.53 -9.96
CA PRO A 227 -1.55 8.56 -9.48
C PRO A 227 -2.98 8.34 -9.98
N THR A 228 -3.96 8.47 -9.10
CA THR A 228 -5.37 8.24 -9.39
C THR A 228 -6.06 9.58 -9.63
N GLU A 229 -6.90 9.65 -10.66
CA GLU A 229 -7.76 10.80 -10.94
C GLU A 229 -9.17 10.53 -10.41
N ILE A 230 -9.92 11.59 -10.10
CA ILE A 230 -11.35 11.52 -9.82
C ILE A 230 -12.12 12.43 -10.76
N GLY A 231 -13.22 11.92 -11.29
CA GLY A 231 -14.23 12.69 -12.03
C GLY A 231 -15.58 12.60 -11.33
N ILE A 232 -16.15 13.75 -10.96
CA ILE A 232 -17.46 13.81 -10.35
C ILE A 232 -18.43 14.45 -11.35
N ILE A 233 -19.57 13.79 -11.58
CA ILE A 233 -20.69 14.33 -12.35
C ILE A 233 -21.79 14.70 -11.35
N ALA A 234 -22.15 15.98 -11.29
CA ALA A 234 -23.14 16.50 -10.36
C ALA A 234 -24.14 17.42 -11.03
N ASP A 235 -25.41 17.28 -10.71
CA ASP A 235 -26.46 18.22 -11.12
C ASP A 235 -26.85 19.17 -9.99
N ALA A 236 -27.89 19.99 -10.20
CA ALA A 236 -28.37 20.96 -9.20
C ALA A 236 -28.95 20.32 -7.93
N LYS A 237 -29.13 19.01 -7.87
CA LYS A 237 -29.64 18.28 -6.69
C LYS A 237 -28.52 17.74 -5.81
N ALA A 238 -27.29 17.69 -6.34
CA ALA A 238 -26.15 17.23 -5.57
C ALA A 238 -25.81 18.23 -4.46
N ASP A 239 -25.44 17.71 -3.30
CA ASP A 239 -24.95 18.52 -2.19
C ASP A 239 -23.53 19.04 -2.51
N PRO A 240 -23.32 20.36 -2.64
CA PRO A 240 -22.03 20.91 -3.03
C PRO A 240 -20.94 20.68 -1.98
N GLU A 241 -21.27 20.56 -0.69
CA GLU A 241 -20.29 20.30 0.36
C GLU A 241 -19.74 18.88 0.24
N ILE A 242 -20.59 17.88 -0.01
CA ILE A 242 -20.17 16.50 -0.22
C ILE A 242 -19.29 16.40 -1.47
N VAL A 243 -19.71 17.03 -2.58
CA VAL A 243 -18.92 17.06 -3.81
C VAL A 243 -17.53 17.69 -3.57
N ALA A 244 -17.48 18.79 -2.82
CA ALA A 244 -16.21 19.46 -2.50
C ALA A 244 -15.31 18.60 -1.63
N VAL A 245 -15.85 17.92 -0.62
CA VAL A 245 -15.08 17.03 0.27
C VAL A 245 -14.49 15.86 -0.50
N ASP A 246 -15.25 15.25 -1.40
CA ASP A 246 -14.74 14.15 -2.23
C ASP A 246 -13.60 14.58 -3.18
N LEU A 247 -13.73 15.77 -3.80
CA LEU A 247 -12.68 16.33 -4.64
C LEU A 247 -11.42 16.66 -3.83
N VAL A 248 -11.58 17.24 -2.64
CA VAL A 248 -10.46 17.58 -1.75
C VAL A 248 -9.78 16.30 -1.24
N GLY A 249 -10.56 15.29 -0.83
CA GLY A 249 -10.04 14.01 -0.40
C GLY A 249 -9.13 13.34 -1.44
N GLN A 250 -9.51 13.41 -2.73
CA GLN A 250 -8.63 12.90 -3.79
C GLN A 250 -7.42 13.81 -4.05
N ALA A 251 -7.61 15.13 -3.99
CA ALA A 251 -6.52 16.09 -4.24
C ALA A 251 -5.40 15.98 -3.17
N GLU A 252 -5.71 15.53 -1.97
CA GLU A 252 -4.74 15.28 -0.89
C GLU A 252 -3.70 14.19 -1.24
N HIS A 253 -3.98 13.30 -2.19
CA HIS A 253 -3.01 12.31 -2.66
C HIS A 253 -1.79 12.93 -3.33
N GLY A 254 -1.89 14.15 -3.86
CA GLY A 254 -0.76 14.90 -4.37
C GLY A 254 -1.03 15.65 -5.67
N TYR A 255 -0.02 16.39 -6.13
CA TYR A 255 -0.13 17.21 -7.34
C TYR A 255 -0.39 16.43 -8.64
N ASN A 256 -0.15 15.11 -8.62
CA ASN A 256 -0.34 14.22 -9.75
C ASN A 256 -1.74 13.57 -9.76
N SER A 257 -2.63 13.97 -8.83
CA SER A 257 -3.98 13.43 -8.69
C SER A 257 -5.01 14.49 -9.09
N PRO A 258 -5.23 14.73 -10.39
CA PRO A 258 -6.18 15.73 -10.85
C PRO A 258 -7.61 15.34 -10.49
N CYS A 259 -8.40 16.35 -10.14
CA CYS A 259 -9.79 16.20 -9.77
C CYS A 259 -10.66 16.99 -10.76
N TRP A 260 -11.70 16.34 -11.29
CA TRP A 260 -12.56 16.88 -12.33
C TRP A 260 -14.00 16.98 -11.83
N LEU A 261 -14.61 18.14 -11.97
CA LEU A 261 -16.04 18.33 -11.73
C LEU A 261 -16.73 18.65 -13.05
N TYR A 262 -17.73 17.87 -13.38
CA TYR A 262 -18.65 18.09 -14.49
C TYR A 262 -20.02 18.39 -13.92
N THR A 263 -20.54 19.60 -14.17
CA THR A 263 -21.82 20.01 -13.60
C THR A 263 -22.70 20.72 -14.62
N THR A 264 -24.01 20.57 -14.48
CA THR A 264 -25.02 21.32 -15.20
C THR A 264 -25.51 22.54 -14.43
N SER A 265 -25.02 22.74 -13.19
CA SER A 265 -25.33 23.86 -12.31
C SER A 265 -24.09 24.68 -11.98
N LYS A 266 -24.26 26.00 -11.82
CA LYS A 266 -23.19 26.90 -11.36
C LYS A 266 -23.22 27.08 -9.86
#